data_7796d685cb552851b4f5034eb2516deb
#
_entry.id   7796d685cb552851b4f5034eb2516deb
#
_cell.length_a   1.000
_cell.length_b   1.000
_cell.length_c   1.000
_cell.angle_alpha   90.00
_cell.angle_beta   90.00
_cell.angle_gamma   90.00
#
_symmetry.space_group_name_H-M   'P 1'
#
loop_
_entity.id
_entity.type
_entity.pdbx_description
1 polymer ?
#
loop_
_entity_poly.entity_id
_entity_poly.type
_entity_poly.pdbx_seq_one_letter_code
_entity_poly.pdbx_strand_id
1 'polypeptide(L)'
;QLKTLDYCQPFQQGFGGSFELATRISKHTPGNLNRMFYTICGSTAVETAIKIAIAYHRARGDSQRFRFVGRERGYHGMNIGATSVGGMVNNVKTFASVLMPGVVHMRHTHLPEHKFVSGQPETGVELAEDLDRICTNFGAENIAACIVEPIAGSTGTLVPPKGYLQRLREICDKHGILLIFDEVITGWGRTGSPFASQEYGVTPDM
;
A
#
# COMPACT_ATOMS: atom_id res chain seq x y z
N GLN A 1 -14.30 1.33 29.45
CA GLN A 1 -13.56 2.48 28.87
C GLN A 1 -14.41 3.76 28.87
N LEU A 2 -15.61 3.74 28.30
CA LEU A 2 -16.49 4.92 28.24
C LEU A 2 -16.84 5.52 29.60
N LYS A 3 -16.85 4.71 30.68
CA LYS A 3 -17.05 5.18 32.07
C LYS A 3 -15.82 5.84 32.68
N THR A 4 -14.65 5.63 32.09
CA THR A 4 -13.38 6.14 32.58
C THR A 4 -12.92 7.35 31.78
N LEU A 5 -13.01 7.23 30.44
CA LEU A 5 -12.62 8.25 29.48
C LEU A 5 -13.36 7.98 28.17
N ASP A 6 -14.31 8.81 27.82
CA ASP A 6 -15.11 8.71 26.60
C ASP A 6 -14.39 9.29 25.37
N TYR A 7 -13.62 10.35 25.59
CA TYR A 7 -12.89 11.03 24.54
C TYR A 7 -11.55 11.58 25.05
N CYS A 8 -10.53 11.45 24.23
CA CYS A 8 -9.25 12.12 24.38
C CYS A 8 -8.78 12.57 23.00
N GLN A 9 -8.58 13.86 22.82
CA GLN A 9 -8.05 14.36 21.54
C GLN A 9 -6.61 13.84 21.33
N PRO A 10 -6.23 13.44 20.10
CA PRO A 10 -4.88 12.96 19.84
C PRO A 10 -3.84 14.09 19.69
N PHE A 11 -4.25 15.32 19.86
CA PHE A 11 -3.42 16.51 19.66
C PHE A 11 -2.85 16.98 21.00
N GLN A 12 -1.53 16.93 21.14
CA GLN A 12 -0.77 17.30 22.35
C GLN A 12 -1.13 16.49 23.63
N GLN A 13 -1.95 15.46 23.48
CA GLN A 13 -2.35 14.58 24.56
C GLN A 13 -2.18 13.12 24.13
N GLY A 14 -1.85 12.26 25.07
CA GLY A 14 -1.75 10.82 24.88
C GLY A 14 -2.75 10.09 25.75
N PHE A 15 -3.32 9.02 25.22
CA PHE A 15 -4.17 8.10 25.95
C PHE A 15 -3.46 6.77 26.17
N GLY A 16 -3.36 6.32 27.42
CA GLY A 16 -2.63 5.10 27.78
C GLY A 16 -3.10 3.86 27.02
N GLY A 17 -4.40 3.75 26.74
CA GLY A 17 -4.95 2.63 25.94
C GLY A 17 -4.46 2.61 24.49
N SER A 18 -4.20 3.76 23.88
CA SER A 18 -3.65 3.80 22.52
C SER A 18 -2.19 3.33 22.48
N PHE A 19 -1.40 3.65 23.50
CA PHE A 19 -0.03 3.17 23.62
C PHE A 19 0.02 1.66 23.89
N GLU A 20 -0.87 1.16 24.75
CA GLU A 20 -1.00 -0.28 24.98
C GLU A 20 -1.42 -1.01 23.68
N LEU A 21 -2.39 -0.47 22.95
CA LEU A 21 -2.82 -1.01 21.68
C LEU A 21 -1.67 -1.04 20.66
N ALA A 22 -0.90 0.04 20.53
CA ALA A 22 0.28 0.08 19.65
C ALA A 22 1.29 -1.01 20.02
N THR A 23 1.55 -1.20 21.32
CA THR A 23 2.44 -2.25 21.80
C THR A 23 1.90 -3.66 21.50
N ARG A 24 0.59 -3.86 21.56
CA ARG A 24 -0.03 -5.14 21.18
C ARG A 24 0.04 -5.38 19.67
N ILE A 25 -0.30 -4.36 18.87
CA ILE A 25 -0.25 -4.43 17.39
C ILE A 25 1.17 -4.76 16.93
N SER A 26 2.19 -4.10 17.49
CA SER A 26 3.59 -4.30 17.09
C SER A 26 4.12 -5.72 17.25
N LYS A 27 3.44 -6.56 18.06
CA LYS A 27 3.77 -7.99 18.20
C LYS A 27 3.30 -8.85 17.01
N HIS A 28 2.42 -8.31 16.19
CA HIS A 28 1.81 -9.01 15.06
C HIS A 28 2.26 -8.46 13.71
N THR A 29 2.82 -7.24 13.67
CA THR A 29 3.30 -6.63 12.44
C THR A 29 4.57 -7.29 11.92
N PRO A 30 4.77 -7.36 10.58
CA PRO A 30 5.95 -7.98 10.01
C PRO A 30 7.22 -7.13 10.24
N GLY A 31 8.36 -7.81 10.35
CA GLY A 31 9.66 -7.16 10.43
C GLY A 31 9.78 -6.19 11.62
N ASN A 32 10.17 -4.96 11.33
CA ASN A 32 10.34 -3.89 12.31
C ASN A 32 9.25 -2.80 12.22
N LEU A 33 8.09 -3.10 11.64
CA LEU A 33 6.95 -2.17 11.54
C LEU A 33 6.29 -1.98 12.92
N ASN A 34 6.94 -1.25 13.81
CA ASN A 34 6.55 -1.07 15.20
C ASN A 34 6.10 0.37 15.54
N ARG A 35 5.86 1.21 14.54
CA ARG A 35 5.35 2.58 14.71
C ARG A 35 3.92 2.64 14.19
N MET A 36 2.99 2.93 15.08
CA MET A 36 1.57 2.95 14.77
C MET A 36 1.09 4.39 14.60
N PHE A 37 0.47 4.67 13.46
CA PHE A 37 -0.21 5.92 13.19
C PHE A 37 -1.71 5.62 13.02
N TYR A 38 -2.52 6.07 13.97
CA TYR A 38 -3.95 5.78 13.96
C TYR A 38 -4.71 6.74 13.06
N THR A 39 -5.63 6.18 12.28
CA THR A 39 -6.55 6.91 11.41
C THR A 39 -7.97 6.40 11.59
N ILE A 40 -8.94 7.13 11.07
CA ILE A 40 -10.36 6.77 11.21
C ILE A 40 -10.86 5.78 10.14
N CYS A 41 -10.12 5.62 9.05
CA CYS A 41 -10.48 4.69 7.97
C CYS A 41 -9.30 4.46 7.02
N GLY A 42 -9.42 3.46 6.12
CA GLY A 42 -8.41 3.14 5.12
C GLY A 42 -8.07 4.29 4.17
N SER A 43 -9.07 5.06 3.74
CA SER A 43 -8.82 6.23 2.87
C SER A 43 -7.88 7.25 3.53
N THR A 44 -8.10 7.55 4.81
CA THR A 44 -7.24 8.45 5.58
C THR A 44 -5.87 7.82 5.87
N ALA A 45 -5.81 6.50 6.03
CA ALA A 45 -4.55 5.79 6.19
C ALA A 45 -3.67 5.91 4.95
N VAL A 46 -4.24 5.73 3.76
CA VAL A 46 -3.52 5.90 2.49
C VAL A 46 -3.07 7.34 2.26
N GLU A 47 -3.92 8.34 2.52
CA GLU A 47 -3.52 9.75 2.47
C GLU A 47 -2.34 10.03 3.42
N THR A 48 -2.37 9.44 4.60
CA THR A 48 -1.29 9.58 5.58
C THR A 48 -0.02 8.90 5.09
N ALA A 49 -0.10 7.70 4.53
CA ALA A 49 1.04 6.98 3.98
C ALA A 49 1.70 7.76 2.82
N ILE A 50 0.91 8.35 1.92
CA ILE A 50 1.40 9.24 0.85
C ILE A 50 2.19 10.41 1.45
N LYS A 51 1.67 11.07 2.47
CA LYS A 51 2.33 12.20 3.13
C LYS A 51 3.60 11.76 3.86
N ILE A 52 3.58 10.61 4.53
CA ILE A 52 4.76 10.05 5.22
C ILE A 52 5.86 9.74 4.20
N ALA A 53 5.52 9.11 3.06
CA ALA A 53 6.49 8.81 2.01
C ALA A 53 7.20 10.08 1.49
N ILE A 54 6.45 11.14 1.20
CA ILE A 54 7.03 12.42 0.78
C ILE A 54 7.92 13.03 1.87
N ALA A 55 7.42 13.05 3.12
CA ALA A 55 8.17 13.59 4.25
C ALA A 55 9.46 12.80 4.54
N TYR A 56 9.40 11.48 4.42
CA TYR A 56 10.56 10.59 4.58
C TYR A 56 11.66 10.93 3.57
N HIS A 57 11.33 10.99 2.28
CA HIS A 57 12.30 11.30 1.25
C HIS A 57 12.85 12.73 1.39
N ARG A 58 12.01 13.70 1.72
CA ARG A 58 12.44 15.07 1.98
C ARG A 58 13.42 15.15 3.15
N ALA A 59 13.16 14.43 4.23
CA ALA A 59 14.07 14.38 5.40
C ALA A 59 15.43 13.74 5.07
N ARG A 60 15.49 12.88 4.04
CA ARG A 60 16.74 12.29 3.53
C ARG A 60 17.47 13.16 2.52
N GLY A 61 16.90 14.30 2.12
CA GLY A 61 17.46 15.16 1.07
C GLY A 61 16.98 14.84 -0.35
N ASP A 62 16.11 13.85 -0.53
CA ASP A 62 15.59 13.36 -1.82
C ASP A 62 14.25 14.03 -2.17
N SER A 63 14.15 15.36 -2.08
CA SER A 63 12.90 16.13 -2.21
C SER A 63 12.22 15.97 -3.58
N GLN A 64 12.94 15.51 -4.60
CA GLN A 64 12.41 15.24 -5.94
C GLN A 64 11.52 14.00 -6.00
N ARG A 65 11.54 13.11 -4.98
CA ARG A 65 10.72 11.91 -4.92
C ARG A 65 9.28 12.26 -4.49
N PHE A 66 8.41 12.50 -5.47
CA PHE A 66 7.00 12.83 -5.23
C PHE A 66 6.02 12.00 -6.07
N ARG A 67 6.53 11.18 -7.02
CA ARG A 67 5.68 10.31 -7.82
C ARG A 67 5.28 9.07 -7.05
N PHE A 68 4.09 8.58 -7.35
CA PHE A 68 3.57 7.34 -6.79
C PHE A 68 3.24 6.35 -7.91
N VAL A 69 3.47 5.08 -7.63
CA VAL A 69 3.10 4.00 -8.54
C VAL A 69 2.01 3.17 -7.87
N GLY A 70 0.83 3.14 -8.49
CA GLY A 70 -0.26 2.25 -8.12
C GLY A 70 -0.36 1.06 -9.07
N ARG A 71 -1.47 0.34 -8.98
CA ARG A 71 -1.78 -0.78 -9.86
C ARG A 71 -3.19 -0.64 -10.42
N GLU A 72 -3.37 -0.88 -11.71
CA GLU A 72 -4.69 -1.01 -12.32
C GLU A 72 -5.57 -1.97 -11.51
N ARG A 73 -6.86 -1.66 -11.38
CA ARG A 73 -7.83 -2.38 -10.54
C ARG A 73 -7.51 -2.37 -9.04
N GLY A 74 -6.54 -1.59 -8.56
CA GLY A 74 -6.33 -1.35 -7.14
C GLY A 74 -7.41 -0.43 -6.57
N TYR A 75 -7.79 -0.65 -5.31
CA TYR A 75 -8.67 0.24 -4.56
C TYR A 75 -8.03 0.61 -3.22
N HIS A 76 -7.83 1.90 -3.01
CA HIS A 76 -7.14 2.41 -1.82
C HIS A 76 -7.98 3.42 -1.02
N GLY A 77 -9.25 3.56 -1.36
CA GLY A 77 -10.17 4.47 -0.69
C GLY A 77 -10.77 5.53 -1.61
N MET A 78 -11.54 6.44 -1.02
CA MET A 78 -12.36 7.41 -1.75
C MET A 78 -11.82 8.85 -1.71
N ASN A 79 -10.81 9.14 -0.90
CA ASN A 79 -10.15 10.46 -0.88
C ASN A 79 -9.34 10.65 -2.18
N ILE A 80 -9.02 11.90 -2.53
CA ILE A 80 -8.40 12.22 -3.82
C ILE A 80 -7.06 11.52 -4.02
N GLY A 81 -6.16 11.53 -3.03
CA GLY A 81 -4.89 10.82 -3.12
C GLY A 81 -5.08 9.31 -3.21
N ALA A 82 -5.95 8.73 -2.38
CA ALA A 82 -6.29 7.31 -2.41
C ALA A 82 -6.90 6.89 -3.76
N THR A 83 -7.81 7.71 -4.30
CA THR A 83 -8.39 7.50 -5.65
C THR A 83 -7.32 7.61 -6.73
N SER A 84 -6.37 8.52 -6.56
CA SER A 84 -5.30 8.76 -7.53
C SER A 84 -4.34 7.58 -7.64
N VAL A 85 -3.93 6.99 -6.51
CA VAL A 85 -3.08 5.79 -6.51
C VAL A 85 -3.88 4.52 -6.78
N GLY A 86 -5.20 4.56 -6.62
CA GLY A 86 -6.12 3.50 -7.03
C GLY A 86 -6.21 3.39 -8.56
N GLY A 87 -6.56 2.20 -9.06
CA GLY A 87 -6.65 1.91 -10.48
C GLY A 87 -8.03 1.44 -10.95
N MET A 88 -9.09 1.73 -10.19
CA MET A 88 -10.46 1.41 -10.61
C MET A 88 -10.87 2.30 -11.77
N VAL A 89 -11.12 1.71 -12.95
CA VAL A 89 -11.36 2.41 -14.21
C VAL A 89 -12.45 3.48 -14.10
N ASN A 90 -13.58 3.16 -13.46
CA ASN A 90 -14.70 4.10 -13.33
C ASN A 90 -14.33 5.32 -12.46
N ASN A 91 -13.60 5.10 -11.36
CA ASN A 91 -13.16 6.19 -10.48
C ASN A 91 -12.16 7.09 -11.20
N VAL A 92 -11.15 6.49 -11.86
CA VAL A 92 -10.14 7.24 -12.62
C VAL A 92 -10.80 8.08 -13.72
N LYS A 93 -11.73 7.53 -14.50
CA LYS A 93 -12.44 8.27 -15.55
C LYS A 93 -13.31 9.40 -14.99
N THR A 94 -14.07 9.11 -13.93
CA THR A 94 -15.03 10.09 -13.39
C THR A 94 -14.34 11.28 -12.75
N PHE A 95 -13.22 11.03 -12.06
CA PHE A 95 -12.52 12.04 -11.26
C PHE A 95 -11.20 12.51 -11.87
N ALA A 96 -10.96 12.22 -13.16
CA ALA A 96 -9.69 12.49 -13.84
C ALA A 96 -9.17 13.92 -13.67
N SER A 97 -10.07 14.91 -13.64
CA SER A 97 -9.72 16.35 -13.56
C SER A 97 -9.15 16.78 -12.19
N VAL A 98 -9.38 15.98 -11.15
CA VAL A 98 -8.97 16.32 -9.76
C VAL A 98 -7.98 15.34 -9.17
N LEU A 99 -7.56 14.35 -9.94
CA LEU A 99 -6.57 13.37 -9.47
C LEU A 99 -5.21 14.02 -9.23
N MET A 100 -4.49 13.50 -8.26
CA MET A 100 -3.15 13.96 -7.90
C MET A 100 -2.18 13.77 -9.07
N PRO A 101 -1.44 14.81 -9.48
CA PRO A 101 -0.44 14.68 -10.54
C PRO A 101 0.71 13.77 -10.10
N GLY A 102 1.37 13.16 -11.08
CA GLY A 102 2.56 12.33 -10.82
C GLY A 102 2.28 10.89 -10.40
N VAL A 103 1.03 10.44 -10.48
CA VAL A 103 0.69 9.02 -10.28
C VAL A 103 0.76 8.27 -11.62
N VAL A 104 1.32 7.06 -11.57
CA VAL A 104 1.42 6.13 -12.69
C VAL A 104 0.93 4.76 -12.22
N HIS A 105 0.37 3.96 -13.12
CA HIS A 105 -0.14 2.65 -12.77
C HIS A 105 0.59 1.54 -13.53
N MET A 106 0.94 0.48 -12.80
CA MET A 106 1.32 -0.83 -13.36
C MET A 106 0.07 -1.54 -13.86
N ARG A 107 0.22 -2.47 -14.79
CA ARG A 107 -0.86 -3.38 -15.20
C ARG A 107 -1.37 -4.19 -14.00
N HIS A 108 -2.64 -4.56 -14.05
CA HIS A 108 -3.21 -5.51 -13.09
C HIS A 108 -2.65 -6.93 -13.28
N THR A 109 -2.72 -7.76 -12.24
CA THR A 109 -2.18 -9.13 -12.25
C THR A 109 -3.18 -10.20 -12.70
N HIS A 110 -4.42 -9.82 -13.03
CA HIS A 110 -5.44 -10.78 -13.46
C HIS A 110 -5.41 -10.97 -14.98
N LEU A 111 -4.65 -11.95 -15.43
CA LEU A 111 -4.59 -12.37 -16.83
C LEU A 111 -5.76 -13.30 -17.19
N PRO A 112 -6.15 -13.40 -18.49
CA PRO A 112 -7.23 -14.29 -18.92
C PRO A 112 -7.05 -15.75 -18.48
N GLU A 113 -5.81 -16.26 -18.52
CA GLU A 113 -5.43 -17.60 -18.09
C GLU A 113 -5.53 -17.84 -16.59
N HIS A 114 -5.59 -16.76 -15.79
CA HIS A 114 -5.76 -16.84 -14.34
C HIS A 114 -7.22 -17.03 -13.91
N LYS A 115 -8.16 -16.97 -14.84
CA LYS A 115 -9.57 -17.21 -14.53
C LYS A 115 -9.76 -18.60 -13.95
N PHE A 116 -10.45 -18.65 -12.81
CA PHE A 116 -10.75 -19.90 -12.09
C PHE A 116 -9.55 -20.64 -11.50
N VAL A 117 -8.35 -20.04 -11.50
CA VAL A 117 -7.22 -20.60 -10.76
C VAL A 117 -7.47 -20.41 -9.26
N SER A 118 -7.35 -21.49 -8.50
CA SER A 118 -7.39 -21.44 -7.04
C SER A 118 -6.02 -21.11 -6.48
N GLY A 119 -5.95 -20.14 -5.57
CA GLY A 119 -4.69 -19.69 -4.97
C GLY A 119 -3.87 -18.80 -5.89
N GLN A 120 -2.54 -18.81 -5.72
CA GLN A 120 -1.64 -18.00 -6.53
C GLN A 120 -1.44 -18.61 -7.92
N PRO A 121 -1.64 -17.83 -8.99
CA PRO A 121 -1.24 -18.25 -10.34
C PRO A 121 0.26 -18.54 -10.43
N GLU A 122 0.64 -19.55 -11.21
CA GLU A 122 2.05 -19.92 -11.42
C GLU A 122 2.79 -18.97 -12.36
N THR A 123 2.07 -18.28 -13.25
CA THR A 123 2.59 -17.33 -14.26
C THR A 123 2.20 -15.91 -13.94
N GLY A 124 2.94 -14.91 -14.43
CA GLY A 124 2.62 -13.48 -14.26
C GLY A 124 3.58 -12.71 -13.34
N VAL A 125 4.67 -13.33 -12.88
CA VAL A 125 5.70 -12.64 -12.09
C VAL A 125 6.32 -11.48 -12.88
N GLU A 126 6.43 -11.60 -14.20
CA GLU A 126 6.95 -10.58 -15.12
C GLU A 126 6.12 -9.28 -15.14
N LEU A 127 4.89 -9.31 -14.63
CA LEU A 127 4.08 -8.10 -14.50
C LEU A 127 4.66 -7.12 -13.46
N ALA A 128 5.50 -7.60 -12.56
CA ALA A 128 6.24 -6.73 -11.63
C ALA A 128 7.29 -5.86 -12.34
N GLU A 129 7.79 -6.28 -13.51
CA GLU A 129 8.74 -5.49 -14.31
C GLU A 129 8.14 -4.18 -14.84
N ASP A 130 6.82 -4.02 -14.79
CA ASP A 130 6.19 -2.73 -15.07
C ASP A 130 6.74 -1.63 -14.15
N LEU A 131 7.07 -1.94 -12.90
CA LEU A 131 7.68 -0.98 -11.98
C LEU A 131 9.08 -0.56 -12.46
N ASP A 132 9.93 -1.50 -12.88
CA ASP A 132 11.28 -1.18 -13.39
C ASP A 132 11.21 -0.37 -14.71
N ARG A 133 10.24 -0.69 -15.58
CA ARG A 133 9.95 0.09 -16.79
C ARG A 133 9.49 1.52 -16.46
N ILE A 134 8.65 1.69 -15.44
CA ILE A 134 8.23 3.00 -14.94
C ILE A 134 9.42 3.77 -14.39
N CYS A 135 10.29 3.12 -13.64
CA CYS A 135 11.55 3.71 -13.16
C CYS A 135 12.42 4.23 -14.30
N THR A 136 12.53 3.46 -15.38
CA THR A 136 13.28 3.87 -16.59
C THR A 136 12.65 5.09 -17.26
N ASN A 137 11.32 5.12 -17.37
CA ASN A 137 10.62 6.17 -18.11
C ASN A 137 10.51 7.50 -17.36
N PHE A 138 10.42 7.46 -16.03
CA PHE A 138 10.15 8.65 -15.20
C PHE A 138 11.31 9.05 -14.29
N GLY A 139 12.40 8.27 -14.30
CA GLY A 139 13.50 8.42 -13.36
C GLY A 139 13.14 7.80 -11.99
N ALA A 140 13.86 6.78 -11.58
CA ALA A 140 13.63 6.10 -10.29
C ALA A 140 13.77 7.07 -9.09
N GLU A 141 14.64 8.05 -9.23
CA GLU A 141 14.90 9.13 -8.24
C GLU A 141 13.70 10.07 -8.04
N ASN A 142 12.70 10.03 -8.91
CA ASN A 142 11.48 10.83 -8.81
C ASN A 142 10.32 10.06 -8.13
N ILE A 143 10.49 8.75 -7.91
CA ILE A 143 9.42 7.88 -7.37
C ILE A 143 9.58 7.76 -5.85
N ALA A 144 8.54 8.15 -5.13
CA ALA A 144 8.50 8.07 -3.67
C ALA A 144 8.10 6.67 -3.18
N ALA A 145 7.02 6.13 -3.73
CA ALA A 145 6.50 4.85 -3.28
C ALA A 145 5.72 4.11 -4.37
N CYS A 146 5.70 2.79 -4.22
CA CYS A 146 4.78 1.88 -4.89
C CYS A 146 3.76 1.39 -3.85
N ILE A 147 2.47 1.52 -4.15
CA ILE A 147 1.38 1.05 -3.28
C ILE A 147 0.56 -0.01 -3.97
N VAL A 148 0.33 -1.13 -3.30
CA VAL A 148 -0.50 -2.25 -3.79
C VAL A 148 -1.25 -2.91 -2.64
N GLU A 149 -2.42 -3.46 -2.94
CA GLU A 149 -3.02 -4.49 -2.09
C GLU A 149 -2.27 -5.81 -2.35
N PRO A 150 -1.86 -6.57 -1.31
CA PRO A 150 -1.31 -7.91 -1.53
C PRO A 150 -2.26 -8.81 -2.32
N ILE A 151 -3.55 -8.78 -1.99
CA ILE A 151 -4.64 -9.34 -2.80
C ILE A 151 -5.59 -8.18 -3.11
N ALA A 152 -5.83 -7.90 -4.39
CA ALA A 152 -6.78 -6.85 -4.77
C ALA A 152 -8.20 -7.30 -4.44
N GLY A 153 -8.75 -6.78 -3.34
CA GLY A 153 -10.02 -7.25 -2.76
C GLY A 153 -11.23 -6.75 -3.53
N SER A 154 -11.43 -5.44 -3.58
CA SER A 154 -12.65 -4.78 -4.09
C SER A 154 -12.93 -5.03 -5.56
N THR A 155 -11.93 -5.40 -6.34
CA THR A 155 -12.05 -5.62 -7.79
C THR A 155 -12.15 -7.09 -8.19
N GLY A 156 -12.37 -7.98 -7.22
CA GLY A 156 -12.68 -9.38 -7.50
C GLY A 156 -11.78 -10.41 -6.81
N THR A 157 -11.13 -10.04 -5.73
CA THR A 157 -10.22 -10.93 -4.97
C THR A 157 -9.12 -11.49 -5.88
N LEU A 158 -8.37 -10.58 -6.50
CA LEU A 158 -7.32 -10.92 -7.44
C LEU A 158 -6.04 -11.31 -6.67
N VAL A 159 -5.80 -12.60 -6.55
CA VAL A 159 -4.61 -13.15 -5.90
C VAL A 159 -3.37 -12.90 -6.77
N PRO A 160 -2.27 -12.40 -6.21
CA PRO A 160 -1.06 -12.13 -6.99
C PRO A 160 -0.40 -13.42 -7.47
N PRO A 161 0.24 -13.42 -8.65
CA PRO A 161 1.06 -14.53 -9.10
C PRO A 161 2.20 -14.85 -8.12
N LYS A 162 2.65 -16.09 -8.12
CA LYS A 162 3.82 -16.50 -7.34
C LYS A 162 5.03 -15.64 -7.70
N GLY A 163 5.74 -15.15 -6.68
CA GLY A 163 6.93 -14.32 -6.87
C GLY A 163 6.67 -12.85 -7.22
N TYR A 164 5.42 -12.46 -7.55
CA TYR A 164 5.11 -11.07 -7.95
C TYR A 164 5.42 -10.05 -6.85
N LEU A 165 4.97 -10.30 -5.63
CA LEU A 165 5.20 -9.36 -4.52
C LEU A 165 6.67 -9.33 -4.11
N GLN A 166 7.37 -10.47 -4.14
CA GLN A 166 8.80 -10.56 -3.90
C GLN A 166 9.57 -9.74 -4.93
N ARG A 167 9.19 -9.86 -6.21
CA ARG A 167 9.83 -9.11 -7.28
C ARG A 167 9.58 -7.60 -7.15
N LEU A 168 8.39 -7.17 -6.74
CA LEU A 168 8.14 -5.75 -6.43
C LEU A 168 9.06 -5.25 -5.31
N ARG A 169 9.26 -6.04 -4.25
CA ARG A 169 10.17 -5.69 -3.16
C ARG A 169 11.60 -5.50 -3.66
N GLU A 170 12.10 -6.46 -4.45
CA GLU A 170 13.45 -6.36 -5.04
C GLU A 170 13.64 -5.09 -5.89
N ILE A 171 12.64 -4.76 -6.72
CA ILE A 171 12.70 -3.54 -7.55
C ILE A 171 12.66 -2.28 -6.68
N CYS A 172 11.80 -2.25 -5.67
CA CYS A 172 11.73 -1.14 -4.71
C CYS A 172 13.07 -0.94 -3.98
N ASP A 173 13.67 -2.04 -3.51
CA ASP A 173 14.99 -2.00 -2.84
C ASP A 173 16.09 -1.49 -3.76
N LYS A 174 16.14 -2.02 -4.99
CA LYS A 174 17.10 -1.61 -6.03
C LYS A 174 17.09 -0.10 -6.28
N HIS A 175 15.92 0.51 -6.26
CA HIS A 175 15.72 1.91 -6.62
C HIS A 175 15.47 2.85 -5.43
N GLY A 176 15.44 2.34 -4.20
CA GLY A 176 15.17 3.13 -2.99
C GLY A 176 13.73 3.68 -2.96
N ILE A 177 12.79 2.95 -3.52
CA ILE A 177 11.35 3.26 -3.55
C ILE A 177 10.69 2.60 -2.34
N LEU A 178 9.82 3.30 -1.63
CA LEU A 178 9.07 2.70 -0.53
C LEU A 178 7.99 1.75 -1.07
N LEU A 179 7.90 0.55 -0.52
CA LEU A 179 6.81 -0.38 -0.80
C LEU A 179 5.73 -0.25 0.29
N ILE A 180 4.51 0.08 -0.12
CA ILE A 180 3.37 0.21 0.77
C ILE A 180 2.38 -0.91 0.46
N PHE A 181 2.02 -1.70 1.48
CA PHE A 181 0.95 -2.68 1.39
C PHE A 181 -0.32 -2.15 2.02
N ASP A 182 -1.36 -2.00 1.21
CA ASP A 182 -2.70 -1.74 1.71
C ASP A 182 -3.34 -3.07 2.13
N GLU A 183 -3.34 -3.30 3.43
CA GLU A 183 -3.88 -4.50 4.05
C GLU A 183 -5.23 -4.26 4.75
N VAL A 184 -5.99 -3.27 4.34
CA VAL A 184 -7.33 -3.00 4.90
C VAL A 184 -8.24 -4.22 4.79
N ILE A 185 -8.15 -4.99 3.71
CA ILE A 185 -8.91 -6.24 3.54
C ILE A 185 -8.11 -7.45 4.01
N THR A 186 -6.83 -7.52 3.72
CA THR A 186 -6.03 -8.74 3.91
C THR A 186 -5.44 -8.91 5.30
N GLY A 187 -5.37 -7.84 6.08
CA GLY A 187 -4.85 -7.87 7.43
C GLY A 187 -5.77 -8.54 8.46
N TRP A 188 -5.24 -8.71 9.66
CA TRP A 188 -5.95 -9.23 10.84
C TRP A 188 -6.55 -10.62 10.65
N GLY A 189 -5.77 -11.53 10.05
CA GLY A 189 -6.12 -12.95 9.95
C GLY A 189 -6.94 -13.32 8.74
N ARG A 190 -7.21 -12.39 7.81
CA ARG A 190 -8.02 -12.68 6.61
C ARG A 190 -7.45 -13.79 5.74
N THR A 191 -6.12 -13.88 5.65
CA THR A 191 -5.39 -14.88 4.85
C THR A 191 -4.88 -16.06 5.68
N GLY A 192 -5.14 -16.08 6.99
CA GLY A 192 -4.63 -17.11 7.92
C GLY A 192 -3.45 -16.62 8.77
N SER A 193 -2.66 -15.70 8.27
CA SER A 193 -1.61 -14.99 9.02
C SER A 193 -2.13 -13.64 9.53
N PRO A 194 -1.52 -13.02 10.55
CA PRO A 194 -1.92 -11.68 11.02
C PRO A 194 -1.99 -10.65 9.89
N PHE A 195 -1.04 -10.70 8.97
CA PHE A 195 -1.01 -9.86 7.76
C PHE A 195 -0.62 -10.70 6.55
N ALA A 196 -1.14 -10.35 5.37
CA ALA A 196 -0.81 -11.03 4.13
C ALA A 196 0.67 -10.87 3.74
N SER A 197 1.32 -9.79 4.14
CA SER A 197 2.77 -9.62 4.04
C SER A 197 3.55 -10.80 4.65
N GLN A 198 3.09 -11.34 5.76
CA GLN A 198 3.69 -12.52 6.41
C GLN A 198 3.37 -13.80 5.64
N GLU A 199 2.13 -13.94 5.12
CA GLU A 199 1.72 -15.06 4.30
C GLU A 199 2.58 -15.19 3.04
N TYR A 200 2.88 -14.06 2.41
CA TYR A 200 3.68 -14.02 1.18
C TYR A 200 5.19 -13.85 1.44
N GLY A 201 5.63 -13.74 2.69
CA GLY A 201 7.03 -13.59 3.05
C GLY A 201 7.67 -12.30 2.52
N VAL A 202 6.89 -11.22 2.40
CA VAL A 202 7.36 -9.91 1.93
C VAL A 202 7.10 -8.86 2.98
N THR A 203 8.13 -8.16 3.44
CA THR A 203 7.98 -7.06 4.40
C THR A 203 7.91 -5.74 3.64
N PRO A 204 6.81 -5.00 3.69
CA PRO A 204 6.72 -3.65 3.14
C PRO A 204 7.42 -2.63 4.05
N ASP A 205 7.58 -1.39 3.58
CA ASP A 205 8.06 -0.27 4.38
C ASP A 205 6.95 0.38 5.21
N MET A 206 5.68 0.22 4.75
CA MET A 206 4.47 0.67 5.44
C MET A 206 3.31 -0.26 5.12
#